data_e3706dd5f88e644e01cc0712e51ff6e0
#
_entry.id   e3706dd5f88e644e01cc0712e51ff6e0
#
_cell.length_a   1.000
_cell.length_b   1.000
_cell.length_c   1.000
_cell.angle_alpha   90.00
_cell.angle_beta   90.00
_cell.angle_gamma   90.00
#
_symmetry.space_group_name_H-M   'P 1'
#
loop_
_entity.id
_entity.type
_entity.pdbx_description
1 polymer ?
#
loop_
_entity_poly.entity_id
_entity_poly.type
_entity_poly.pdbx_seq_one_letter_code
_entity_poly.pdbx_strand_id
1 'polypeptide(L)'
;AGSAVLYLFSQGGRFVDRISVTRERIMKRAPIPLPDGTPGRCRAVVWANAGTGQRFHSPAAGSRIEDRAVSLIEEDDTFHHTPDDLFFGRARLGPTGEAASEEITLIRKNARIHITARGLDRNTPEDLYYFTVEIPDDGYDFAGNPISGTAHVRRTGTFRDNGDFSTDGTFNLVHTDEADS
;
A
#
# COMPACT_ATOMS: atom_id res chain seq x y z
N ALA A 1 7.05 9.27 4.09
CA ALA A 1 5.66 9.34 3.65
C ALA A 1 5.31 10.77 3.26
N GLY A 2 4.68 10.97 2.11
CA GLY A 2 4.29 12.30 1.61
C GLY A 2 3.02 12.80 2.29
N SER A 3 2.04 11.93 2.47
CA SER A 3 0.75 12.20 3.12
C SER A 3 0.20 10.90 3.68
N ALA A 4 -0.74 11.02 4.60
CA ALA A 4 -1.49 9.88 5.11
C ALA A 4 -2.97 10.25 5.27
N VAL A 5 -3.82 9.24 5.29
CA VAL A 5 -5.22 9.38 5.63
C VAL A 5 -5.54 8.41 6.77
N LEU A 6 -6.07 8.95 7.83
CA LEU A 6 -6.64 8.20 8.93
C LEU A 6 -8.12 7.98 8.65
N TYR A 7 -8.54 6.73 8.59
CA TYR A 7 -9.93 6.34 8.46
C TYR A 7 -10.43 5.80 9.79
N LEU A 8 -11.63 6.21 10.16
CA LEU A 8 -12.32 5.75 11.37
C LEU A 8 -13.46 4.82 10.97
N PHE A 9 -13.48 3.65 11.57
CA PHE A 9 -14.55 2.67 11.43
C PHE A 9 -15.16 2.36 12.79
N SER A 10 -16.47 2.19 12.84
CA SER A 10 -17.15 1.73 14.04
C SER A 10 -16.61 0.36 14.51
N GLN A 11 -16.94 -0.07 15.70
CA GLN A 11 -16.59 -1.41 16.21
C GLN A 11 -17.11 -2.51 15.26
N GLY A 12 -18.26 -2.31 14.62
CA GLY A 12 -18.86 -3.21 13.63
C GLY A 12 -18.26 -3.08 12.22
N GLY A 13 -17.17 -2.31 12.02
CA GLY A 13 -16.47 -2.19 10.75
C GLY A 13 -17.12 -1.25 9.72
N ARG A 14 -18.08 -0.40 10.11
CA ARG A 14 -18.70 0.59 9.21
C ARG A 14 -17.91 1.89 9.24
N PHE A 15 -17.71 2.48 8.07
CA PHE A 15 -17.03 3.76 7.93
C PHE A 15 -17.76 4.86 8.73
N VAL A 16 -16.97 5.65 9.46
CA VAL A 16 -17.43 6.77 10.28
C VAL A 16 -16.93 8.09 9.72
N ASP A 17 -15.60 8.23 9.59
CA ASP A 17 -15.00 9.49 9.15
C ASP A 17 -13.56 9.27 8.65
N ARG A 18 -12.98 10.32 8.05
CA ARG A 18 -11.58 10.33 7.60
C ARG A 18 -10.90 11.64 7.94
N ILE A 19 -9.62 11.56 8.27
CA ILE A 19 -8.78 12.72 8.60
C ILE A 19 -7.54 12.68 7.71
N SER A 20 -7.31 13.74 6.95
CA SER A 20 -6.05 13.90 6.21
C SER A 20 -4.93 14.28 7.17
N VAL A 21 -3.81 13.56 7.10
CA VAL A 21 -2.65 13.77 7.95
C VAL A 21 -1.49 14.25 7.09
N THR A 22 -0.98 15.45 7.39
CA THR A 22 0.15 16.02 6.66
C THR A 22 1.46 15.32 7.03
N ARG A 23 2.43 15.36 6.10
CA ARG A 23 3.79 14.88 6.36
C ARG A 23 4.39 15.51 7.62
N GLU A 24 4.18 16.80 7.81
CA GLU A 24 4.72 17.52 8.96
C GLU A 24 4.20 16.96 10.29
N ARG A 25 2.90 16.68 10.39
CA ARG A 25 2.31 16.04 11.58
C ARG A 25 2.91 14.66 11.86
N ILE A 26 3.10 13.86 10.82
CA ILE A 26 3.73 12.54 10.95
C ILE A 26 5.16 12.67 11.47
N MET A 27 5.96 13.56 10.87
CA MET A 27 7.35 13.75 11.25
C MET A 27 7.54 14.29 12.66
N LYS A 28 6.63 15.17 13.11
CA LYS A 28 6.62 15.73 14.47
C LYS A 28 5.94 14.83 15.49
N ARG A 29 5.38 13.70 15.09
CA ARG A 29 4.53 12.83 15.94
C ARG A 29 3.44 13.63 16.66
N ALA A 30 2.88 14.63 15.97
CA ALA A 30 1.89 15.52 16.55
C ALA A 30 0.55 14.79 16.73
N PRO A 31 -0.14 14.98 17.86
CA PRO A 31 -1.45 14.38 18.08
C PRO A 31 -2.45 14.74 17.00
N ILE A 32 -3.29 13.78 16.63
CA ILE A 32 -4.39 13.96 15.69
C ILE A 32 -5.68 13.95 16.51
N PRO A 33 -6.35 15.12 16.69
CA PRO A 33 -7.61 15.15 17.38
C PRO A 33 -8.67 14.40 16.58
N LEU A 34 -9.49 13.64 17.27
CA LEU A 34 -10.64 12.98 16.65
C LEU A 34 -11.79 13.99 16.50
N PRO A 35 -12.60 13.88 15.44
CA PRO A 35 -13.77 14.70 15.23
C PRO A 35 -14.79 14.54 16.38
N ASP A 36 -15.53 15.61 16.67
CA ASP A 36 -16.66 15.55 17.60
C ASP A 36 -17.70 14.53 17.09
N GLY A 37 -18.24 13.76 18.02
CA GLY A 37 -19.19 12.69 17.67
C GLY A 37 -18.55 11.37 17.20
N THR A 38 -17.22 11.26 17.21
CA THR A 38 -16.57 9.96 17.01
C THR A 38 -17.08 8.95 18.04
N PRO A 39 -17.53 7.74 17.62
CA PRO A 39 -18.00 6.72 18.54
C PRO A 39 -16.98 6.40 19.63
N GLY A 40 -17.43 6.19 20.87
CA GLY A 40 -16.57 5.92 22.02
C GLY A 40 -15.65 4.70 21.87
N ARG A 41 -15.96 3.80 20.93
CA ARG A 41 -15.09 2.69 20.52
C ARG A 41 -15.09 2.60 19.00
N CYS A 42 -13.90 2.73 18.40
CA CYS A 42 -13.75 2.62 16.96
C CYS A 42 -12.42 1.97 16.59
N ARG A 43 -12.30 1.62 15.32
CA ARG A 43 -11.05 1.15 14.71
C ARG A 43 -10.47 2.29 13.90
N ALA A 44 -9.23 2.63 14.18
CA ALA A 44 -8.46 3.58 13.41
C ALA A 44 -7.56 2.82 12.43
N VAL A 45 -7.55 3.24 11.18
CA VAL A 45 -6.73 2.67 10.11
C VAL A 45 -6.03 3.80 9.39
N VAL A 46 -4.73 3.69 9.20
CA VAL A 46 -3.93 4.68 8.50
C VAL A 46 -3.29 4.08 7.27
N TRP A 47 -3.53 4.72 6.14
CA TRP A 47 -2.79 4.47 4.91
C TRP A 47 -1.95 5.70 4.59
N ALA A 48 -0.68 5.48 4.28
CA ALA A 48 0.25 6.57 3.97
C ALA A 48 1.01 6.32 2.69
N ASN A 49 1.46 7.43 2.11
CA ASN A 49 2.21 7.49 0.86
C ASN A 49 1.36 7.09 -0.36
N ALA A 50 0.15 7.65 -0.40
CA ALA A 50 -0.72 7.56 -1.57
C ALA A 50 -0.10 8.39 -2.73
N GLY A 51 0.81 7.77 -3.47
CA GLY A 51 1.43 8.34 -4.66
C GLY A 51 0.60 8.05 -5.92
N THR A 52 1.26 8.02 -7.07
CA THR A 52 0.64 7.87 -8.39
C THR A 52 0.66 6.44 -8.91
N GLY A 53 1.41 5.53 -8.29
CA GLY A 53 1.53 4.13 -8.71
C GLY A 53 0.34 3.24 -8.32
N GLN A 54 -0.58 3.75 -7.52
CA GLN A 54 -1.80 3.04 -7.10
C GLN A 54 -2.97 3.98 -6.94
N ARG A 55 -4.18 3.40 -6.98
CA ARG A 55 -5.44 4.13 -6.74
C ARG A 55 -5.88 3.91 -5.30
N PHE A 56 -6.16 5.00 -4.57
CA PHE A 56 -6.85 4.97 -3.29
C PHE A 56 -8.35 5.19 -3.48
N HIS A 57 -9.13 4.27 -2.92
CA HIS A 57 -10.58 4.37 -2.93
C HIS A 57 -11.05 5.16 -1.71
N SER A 58 -11.93 6.13 -1.95
CA SER A 58 -12.54 6.90 -0.85
C SER A 58 -13.77 6.16 -0.35
N PRO A 59 -13.84 5.83 0.96
CA PRO A 59 -15.03 5.22 1.51
C PRO A 59 -16.19 6.24 1.52
N ALA A 60 -17.41 5.73 1.32
CA ALA A 60 -18.66 6.47 1.42
C ALA A 60 -19.48 6.01 2.64
N ALA A 61 -20.57 6.68 2.91
CA ALA A 61 -21.51 6.23 3.94
C ALA A 61 -21.98 4.80 3.63
N GLY A 62 -21.83 3.90 4.61
CA GLY A 62 -22.13 2.48 4.46
C GLY A 62 -20.97 1.59 4.07
N SER A 63 -19.85 2.15 3.61
CA SER A 63 -18.64 1.39 3.34
C SER A 63 -18.15 0.63 4.59
N ARG A 64 -17.51 -0.50 4.34
CA ARG A 64 -17.00 -1.40 5.36
C ARG A 64 -15.48 -1.40 5.38
N ILE A 65 -14.92 -1.81 6.49
CA ILE A 65 -13.46 -1.94 6.65
C ILE A 65 -12.86 -3.02 5.73
N GLU A 66 -13.68 -3.95 5.27
CA GLU A 66 -13.31 -5.01 4.32
C GLU A 66 -13.43 -4.57 2.85
N ASP A 67 -13.95 -3.36 2.59
CA ASP A 67 -14.01 -2.83 1.21
C ASP A 67 -12.61 -2.47 0.72
N ARG A 68 -12.44 -2.48 -0.61
CA ARG A 68 -11.16 -2.15 -1.27
C ARG A 68 -10.73 -0.72 -0.94
N ALA A 69 -9.54 -0.59 -0.37
CA ALA A 69 -8.89 0.68 -0.04
C ALA A 69 -7.87 1.10 -1.11
N VAL A 70 -7.12 0.14 -1.63
CA VAL A 70 -6.03 0.35 -2.58
C VAL A 70 -6.16 -0.65 -3.71
N SER A 71 -5.97 -0.20 -4.96
CA SER A 71 -5.77 -1.07 -6.12
C SER A 71 -4.58 -0.62 -6.93
N LEU A 72 -3.93 -1.56 -7.59
CA LEU A 72 -2.94 -1.25 -8.63
C LEU A 72 -3.63 -0.51 -9.79
N ILE A 73 -2.88 0.29 -10.50
CA ILE A 73 -3.33 0.99 -11.70
C ILE A 73 -2.90 0.17 -12.90
N GLU A 74 -3.82 -0.11 -13.81
CA GLU A 74 -3.52 -0.72 -15.09
C GLU A 74 -2.66 0.23 -15.93
N GLU A 75 -1.57 -0.26 -16.47
CA GLU A 75 -0.71 0.43 -17.42
C GLU A 75 -1.27 0.25 -18.84
N ASP A 76 -1.71 -0.98 -19.13
CA ASP A 76 -2.40 -1.39 -20.37
C ASP A 76 -3.36 -2.55 -20.04
N ASP A 77 -3.95 -3.16 -21.06
CA ASP A 77 -4.92 -4.28 -20.89
C ASP A 77 -4.32 -5.53 -20.18
N THR A 78 -3.00 -5.56 -19.99
CA THR A 78 -2.29 -6.74 -19.46
C THR A 78 -1.49 -6.43 -18.22
N PHE A 79 -0.85 -5.26 -18.16
CA PHE A 79 0.11 -4.93 -17.13
C PHE A 79 -0.36 -3.83 -16.19
N HIS A 80 0.20 -3.83 -15.00
CA HIS A 80 -0.08 -2.87 -13.94
C HIS A 80 1.19 -2.08 -13.59
N HIS A 81 1.00 -0.84 -13.16
CA HIS A 81 2.07 -0.05 -12.57
C HIS A 81 2.53 -0.66 -11.25
N THR A 82 3.82 -0.52 -10.96
CA THR A 82 4.33 -0.84 -9.62
C THR A 82 3.82 0.17 -8.61
N PRO A 83 3.36 -0.27 -7.43
CA PRO A 83 2.91 0.65 -6.40
C PRO A 83 4.07 1.47 -5.81
N ASP A 84 3.76 2.64 -5.30
CA ASP A 84 4.67 3.39 -4.44
C ASP A 84 4.92 2.66 -3.11
N ASP A 85 5.85 3.18 -2.31
CA ASP A 85 6.06 2.68 -0.94
C ASP A 85 4.82 2.90 -0.08
N LEU A 86 3.95 1.90 0.02
CA LEU A 86 2.76 1.94 0.85
C LEU A 86 3.09 1.65 2.31
N PHE A 87 2.51 2.45 3.20
CA PHE A 87 2.58 2.23 4.64
C PHE A 87 1.19 2.12 5.22
N PHE A 88 1.04 1.21 6.17
CA PHE A 88 -0.21 0.88 6.83
C PHE A 88 -0.02 0.81 8.34
N GLY A 89 -1.02 1.24 9.08
CA GLY A 89 -1.08 1.08 10.53
C GLY A 89 -2.52 1.02 11.01
N ARG A 90 -2.75 0.41 12.16
CA ARG A 90 -4.07 0.29 12.76
C ARG A 90 -4.01 0.35 14.28
N ALA A 91 -5.09 0.84 14.89
CA ALA A 91 -5.31 0.78 16.33
C ALA A 91 -6.79 0.59 16.64
N ARG A 92 -7.07 0.13 17.87
CA ARG A 92 -8.42 0.13 18.44
C ARG A 92 -8.49 1.27 19.44
N LEU A 93 -9.35 2.24 19.15
CA LEU A 93 -9.54 3.37 20.05
C LEU A 93 -10.56 3.00 21.13
N GLY A 94 -10.22 3.27 22.38
CA GLY A 94 -11.06 3.04 23.56
C GLY A 94 -12.16 4.09 23.70
N PRO A 95 -12.95 4.05 24.79
CA PRO A 95 -13.98 5.03 25.06
C PRO A 95 -13.39 6.45 25.10
N THR A 96 -14.02 7.37 24.38
CA THR A 96 -13.70 8.80 24.47
C THR A 96 -14.16 9.32 25.84
N GLY A 97 -13.28 9.79 26.68
CA GLY A 97 -13.63 10.35 28.00
C GLY A 97 -12.47 10.54 28.95
N GLU A 98 -11.41 9.77 28.79
CA GLU A 98 -10.12 10.03 29.40
C GLU A 98 -9.12 10.32 28.28
N ALA A 99 -8.12 11.15 28.55
CA ALA A 99 -7.08 11.55 27.57
C ALA A 99 -6.19 10.35 27.19
N ALA A 100 -6.82 9.30 26.65
CA ALA A 100 -6.11 8.14 26.11
C ALA A 100 -5.58 8.52 24.73
N SER A 101 -4.28 8.52 24.58
CA SER A 101 -3.63 8.63 23.28
C SER A 101 -3.15 7.24 22.85
N GLU A 102 -3.51 6.84 21.62
CA GLU A 102 -3.02 5.62 21.00
C GLU A 102 -1.97 5.96 19.95
N GLU A 103 -0.85 5.28 19.99
CA GLU A 103 0.19 5.41 18.97
C GLU A 103 -0.04 4.40 17.86
N ILE A 104 -0.06 4.86 16.60
CA ILE A 104 -0.18 4.00 15.43
C ILE A 104 1.17 3.93 14.73
N THR A 105 1.81 2.78 14.80
CA THR A 105 3.04 2.50 14.04
C THR A 105 2.69 2.17 12.59
N LEU A 106 3.32 2.85 11.65
CA LEU A 106 3.19 2.59 10.22
C LEU A 106 4.24 1.58 9.77
N ILE A 107 3.81 0.48 9.20
CA ILE A 107 4.66 -0.54 8.60
C ILE A 107 4.54 -0.51 7.08
N ARG A 108 5.58 -0.91 6.38
CA ARG A 108 5.55 -1.04 4.91
C ARG A 108 4.70 -2.25 4.54
N LYS A 109 3.82 -2.07 3.55
CA LYS A 109 2.95 -3.14 3.02
C LYS A 109 3.45 -3.72 1.69
N ASN A 110 4.46 -3.14 1.06
CA ASN A 110 5.01 -3.64 -0.18
C ASN A 110 6.21 -4.54 0.06
N ALA A 111 6.35 -5.59 -0.75
CA ALA A 111 7.63 -6.23 -1.01
C ALA A 111 8.45 -5.34 -1.95
N ARG A 112 9.76 -5.34 -1.78
CA ARG A 112 10.69 -4.68 -2.70
C ARG A 112 11.61 -5.73 -3.29
N ILE A 113 11.61 -5.84 -4.62
CA ILE A 113 12.37 -6.84 -5.34
C ILE A 113 13.35 -6.23 -6.33
N HIS A 114 14.39 -6.97 -6.64
CA HIS A 114 15.36 -6.74 -7.70
C HIS A 114 15.58 -8.07 -8.41
N ILE A 115 15.55 -8.08 -9.75
CA ILE A 115 15.65 -9.31 -10.53
C ILE A 115 16.90 -9.24 -11.41
N THR A 116 17.59 -10.37 -11.49
CA THR A 116 18.75 -10.55 -12.35
C THR A 116 18.62 -11.87 -13.10
N ALA A 117 18.75 -11.82 -14.42
CA ALA A 117 18.84 -12.98 -15.29
C ALA A 117 20.30 -13.16 -15.78
N ARG A 118 20.73 -14.41 -15.89
CA ARG A 118 22.05 -14.78 -16.37
C ARG A 118 21.97 -15.59 -17.65
N GLY A 119 23.01 -15.46 -18.48
CA GLY A 119 23.15 -16.27 -19.69
C GLY A 119 22.24 -15.86 -20.85
N LEU A 120 21.75 -14.62 -20.86
CA LEU A 120 21.03 -14.06 -21.97
C LEU A 120 21.99 -13.70 -23.13
N ASP A 121 21.50 -13.79 -24.37
CA ASP A 121 22.26 -13.42 -25.56
C ASP A 121 22.40 -11.88 -25.65
N ARG A 122 23.61 -11.39 -25.48
CA ARG A 122 23.94 -9.97 -25.57
C ARG A 122 23.90 -9.38 -27.00
N ASN A 123 23.77 -10.23 -28.03
CA ASN A 123 23.59 -9.77 -29.41
C ASN A 123 22.14 -9.40 -29.71
N THR A 124 21.21 -9.86 -28.88
CA THR A 124 19.81 -9.43 -28.94
C THR A 124 19.69 -8.02 -28.38
N PRO A 125 19.00 -7.09 -29.06
CA PRO A 125 18.75 -5.75 -28.53
C PRO A 125 18.16 -5.76 -27.12
N GLU A 126 18.68 -4.91 -26.26
CA GLU A 126 18.36 -4.87 -24.84
C GLU A 126 16.89 -4.56 -24.57
N ASP A 127 16.27 -3.75 -25.41
CA ASP A 127 14.85 -3.35 -25.35
C ASP A 127 13.86 -4.48 -25.68
N LEU A 128 14.36 -5.61 -26.20
CA LEU A 128 13.56 -6.82 -26.40
C LEU A 128 13.47 -7.71 -25.15
N TYR A 129 14.30 -7.42 -24.12
CA TYR A 129 14.25 -8.14 -22.85
C TYR A 129 13.47 -7.38 -21.80
N TYR A 130 12.60 -8.08 -21.08
CA TYR A 130 11.89 -7.57 -19.93
C TYR A 130 11.56 -8.69 -18.95
N PHE A 131 11.38 -8.31 -17.71
CA PHE A 131 10.89 -9.21 -16.65
C PHE A 131 9.38 -9.04 -16.53
N THR A 132 8.66 -10.14 -16.41
CA THR A 132 7.26 -10.16 -16.02
C THR A 132 7.14 -10.82 -14.66
N VAL A 133 6.41 -10.18 -13.76
CA VAL A 133 6.10 -10.72 -12.44
C VAL A 133 4.58 -10.81 -12.33
N GLU A 134 4.08 -12.01 -12.04
CA GLU A 134 2.68 -12.25 -11.72
C GLU A 134 2.52 -12.25 -10.20
N ILE A 135 1.50 -11.55 -9.71
CA ILE A 135 1.14 -11.45 -8.30
C ILE A 135 -0.32 -11.87 -8.13
N PRO A 136 -0.64 -12.66 -7.08
CA PRO A 136 -2.01 -13.15 -6.86
C PRO A 136 -2.96 -12.12 -6.26
N ASP A 137 -2.44 -10.94 -5.90
CA ASP A 137 -3.20 -9.87 -5.27
C ASP A 137 -3.03 -8.56 -6.04
N ASP A 138 -4.11 -7.82 -6.23
CA ASP A 138 -4.13 -6.56 -6.97
C ASP A 138 -4.36 -5.32 -6.08
N GLY A 139 -4.42 -5.50 -4.78
CA GLY A 139 -4.65 -4.41 -3.84
C GLY A 139 -4.84 -4.84 -2.40
N TYR A 140 -5.41 -3.92 -1.61
CA TYR A 140 -5.70 -4.12 -0.19
C TYR A 140 -7.08 -3.58 0.17
N ASP A 141 -7.72 -4.19 1.18
CA ASP A 141 -8.89 -3.63 1.87
C ASP A 141 -8.47 -2.54 2.89
N PHE A 142 -9.45 -1.86 3.52
CA PHE A 142 -9.13 -0.86 4.55
C PHE A 142 -8.52 -1.49 5.80
N ALA A 143 -8.74 -2.76 6.08
CA ALA A 143 -8.12 -3.45 7.21
C ALA A 143 -6.65 -3.82 6.96
N GLY A 144 -6.16 -3.63 5.73
CA GLY A 144 -4.80 -3.97 5.30
C GLY A 144 -4.63 -5.41 4.84
N ASN A 145 -5.72 -6.14 4.61
CA ASN A 145 -5.63 -7.47 4.04
C ASN A 145 -5.48 -7.38 2.51
N PRO A 146 -4.69 -8.27 1.89
CA PRO A 146 -4.61 -8.34 0.45
C PRO A 146 -5.96 -8.74 -0.16
N ILE A 147 -6.24 -8.25 -1.36
CA ILE A 147 -7.42 -8.60 -2.13
C ILE A 147 -6.98 -9.41 -3.33
N SER A 148 -7.49 -10.63 -3.44
CA SER A 148 -7.21 -11.52 -4.55
C SER A 148 -7.61 -10.89 -5.88
N GLY A 149 -6.65 -10.91 -6.81
CA GLY A 149 -6.80 -10.42 -8.17
C GLY A 149 -5.45 -10.55 -8.86
N THR A 150 -5.40 -11.23 -10.02
CA THR A 150 -4.13 -11.41 -10.72
C THR A 150 -3.64 -10.07 -11.27
N ALA A 151 -2.45 -9.66 -10.86
CA ALA A 151 -1.77 -8.52 -11.43
C ALA A 151 -0.45 -8.92 -12.09
N HIS A 152 -0.15 -8.34 -13.23
CA HIS A 152 1.10 -8.53 -13.94
C HIS A 152 1.87 -7.22 -13.97
N VAL A 153 3.14 -7.29 -13.59
CA VAL A 153 4.03 -6.12 -13.62
C VAL A 153 5.16 -6.40 -14.60
N ARG A 154 5.37 -5.49 -15.54
CA ARG A 154 6.48 -5.55 -16.49
C ARG A 154 7.59 -4.57 -16.09
N ARG A 155 8.84 -5.03 -16.12
CA ARG A 155 10.02 -4.20 -15.85
C ARG A 155 11.10 -4.45 -16.89
N THR A 156 11.62 -3.38 -17.44
CA THR A 156 12.83 -3.41 -18.25
C THR A 156 14.07 -3.56 -17.37
N GLY A 157 15.18 -3.85 -17.97
CA GLY A 157 16.47 -3.94 -17.33
C GLY A 157 17.58 -3.53 -18.28
N THR A 158 18.81 -3.63 -17.80
CA THR A 158 20.02 -3.36 -18.57
C THR A 158 21.07 -4.44 -18.35
N PHE A 159 21.93 -4.69 -19.36
CA PHE A 159 23.08 -5.56 -19.18
C PHE A 159 24.14 -4.88 -18.32
N ARG A 160 24.64 -5.61 -17.33
CA ARG A 160 25.76 -5.20 -16.49
C ARG A 160 27.09 -5.62 -17.13
N ASP A 161 28.18 -5.05 -16.65
CA ASP A 161 29.54 -5.34 -17.17
C ASP A 161 29.88 -6.84 -17.11
N ASN A 162 29.38 -7.55 -16.09
CA ASN A 162 29.58 -8.99 -15.93
C ASN A 162 28.72 -9.86 -16.87
N GLY A 163 27.87 -9.26 -17.70
CA GLY A 163 27.00 -9.96 -18.62
C GLY A 163 25.62 -10.33 -18.10
N ASP A 164 25.33 -10.06 -16.82
CA ASP A 164 24.00 -10.26 -16.25
C ASP A 164 23.02 -9.18 -16.72
N PHE A 165 21.77 -9.54 -16.96
CA PHE A 165 20.70 -8.59 -17.25
C PHE A 165 19.88 -8.35 -15.99
N SER A 166 19.80 -7.12 -15.54
CA SER A 166 19.16 -6.78 -14.26
C SER A 166 18.19 -5.62 -14.38
N THR A 167 17.15 -5.63 -13.55
CA THR A 167 16.25 -4.47 -13.43
C THR A 167 17.03 -3.23 -12.99
N ASP A 168 16.58 -2.04 -13.43
CA ASP A 168 17.19 -0.76 -13.08
C ASP A 168 16.84 -0.33 -11.65
N GLY A 169 17.39 -1.07 -10.68
CA GLY A 169 17.10 -0.89 -9.26
C GLY A 169 16.00 -1.80 -8.76
N THR A 170 15.53 -1.50 -7.55
CA THR A 170 14.43 -2.23 -6.91
C THR A 170 13.09 -1.61 -7.29
N PHE A 171 12.05 -2.43 -7.31
CA PHE A 171 10.66 -1.99 -7.48
C PHE A 171 9.73 -2.66 -6.47
N ASN A 172 8.57 -2.08 -6.26
CA ASN A 172 7.63 -2.55 -5.26
C ASN A 172 6.58 -3.46 -5.89
N LEU A 173 6.13 -4.44 -5.12
CA LEU A 173 4.98 -5.28 -5.42
C LEU A 173 4.01 -5.26 -4.25
N VAL A 174 2.72 -5.50 -4.52
CA VAL A 174 1.77 -5.85 -3.48
C VAL A 174 2.29 -7.11 -2.80
N HIS A 175 2.34 -7.11 -1.48
CA HIS A 175 2.85 -8.22 -0.70
C HIS A 175 1.69 -8.90 0.00
N THR A 176 1.57 -10.20 -0.22
CA THR A 176 0.74 -11.08 0.58
C THR A 176 1.49 -11.34 1.88
N ASP A 177 0.98 -10.82 2.99
CA ASP A 177 1.46 -11.29 4.29
C ASP A 177 1.05 -12.78 4.36
N GLU A 178 2.00 -13.69 4.27
CA GLU A 178 1.75 -15.04 4.76
C GLU A 178 1.37 -14.86 6.23
N ALA A 179 0.15 -15.25 6.56
CA ALA A 179 -0.29 -15.23 7.93
C ALA A 179 0.73 -16.02 8.74
N ASP A 180 1.37 -15.35 9.70
CA ASP A 180 2.18 -16.02 10.70
C ASP A 180 1.31 -17.12 11.33
N SER A 181 1.58 -18.35 10.93
CA SER A 181 0.93 -19.57 11.42
C SER A 181 1.54 -20.02 12.73
#